data_1ab379f61aa7b5282c2bef97aaf79529
#
_entry.id   1ab379f61aa7b5282c2bef97aaf79529
#
_cell.length_a   1.000
_cell.length_b   1.000
_cell.length_c   1.000
_cell.angle_alpha   90.00
_cell.angle_beta   90.00
_cell.angle_gamma   90.00
#
_symmetry.space_group_name_H-M   'P 1'
#
loop_
_entity.id
_entity.type
_entity.pdbx_description
1 polymer ?
#
loop_
_entity_poly.entity_id
_entity_poly.type
_entity_poly.pdbx_seq_one_letter_code
_entity_poly.pdbx_strand_id
1 'polypeptide(L)'
;MNKTLLALTAALSATAASAADIYVSLDAGKNKNAGTKEAPLKNLWKALENAADGDTIHLAEGIYPGKMKQNWFKIDKAVSILGGYSKDFSERKPLEHRTMCQALNDNNDKKGGGLGVFHIEFDPSQKAPDGVDMKFDGLVFDEGFANSYHETKGKPADLDTGMWLEGPAYNKTKDKFASANRYLVYSATQNRATGAISFRNSAFVNYGNIAFNLNWYKGKVTVENCVFCNNRMIGAQVLCSAAIPMDGPNKPRAGWKPDVEWEFANNTVLYTWSRLNDLADMGFGIRNNTGVKANIHDNVIGLNVLTGFDNTKGAGKTKLTNLDGNVFFLNRESDVQMTVSPSIAKVRVDGFEDLEGTDGIESIEDNEDLKDPAVFKGRLNPQFLNNFLTMKYSESTKLDEGKCNGLRSVLGLPLQGTITTKCDMFCNRYPLEDALKLFGAMAGKGAQEIK
;
A
#
# COMPACT_ATOMS: atom_id res chain seq x y z
N MET A 1 -47.95 -59.01 16.22
CA MET A 1 -48.04 -57.53 16.30
C MET A 1 -46.68 -56.95 15.95
N ASN A 2 -46.54 -56.61 14.68
CA ASN A 2 -45.33 -56.00 14.14
C ASN A 2 -45.42 -54.47 14.27
N LYS A 3 -44.52 -53.87 15.01
CA LYS A 3 -44.34 -52.39 15.06
C LYS A 3 -43.29 -52.01 14.06
N THR A 4 -43.68 -51.49 12.93
CA THR A 4 -42.82 -50.89 11.92
C THR A 4 -42.43 -49.49 12.43
N LEU A 5 -41.15 -49.30 12.74
CA LEU A 5 -40.57 -47.98 13.10
C LEU A 5 -40.26 -47.23 11.82
N LEU A 6 -41.02 -46.19 11.50
CA LEU A 6 -40.72 -45.25 10.42
C LEU A 6 -39.63 -44.29 10.91
N ALA A 7 -38.41 -44.43 10.43
CA ALA A 7 -37.34 -43.46 10.63
C ALA A 7 -37.49 -42.34 9.62
N LEU A 8 -37.88 -41.17 10.07
CA LEU A 8 -37.92 -39.93 9.27
C LEU A 8 -36.50 -39.32 9.22
N THR A 9 -35.76 -39.58 8.17
CA THR A 9 -34.49 -38.92 7.90
C THR A 9 -34.79 -37.50 7.37
N ALA A 10 -34.66 -36.51 8.24
CA ALA A 10 -34.63 -35.12 7.83
C ALA A 10 -33.27 -34.85 7.15
N ALA A 11 -33.25 -34.80 5.86
CA ALA A 11 -32.12 -34.28 5.10
C ALA A 11 -32.04 -32.76 5.34
N LEU A 12 -31.11 -32.32 6.20
CA LEU A 12 -30.70 -30.91 6.22
C LEU A 12 -29.98 -30.67 4.92
N SER A 13 -30.67 -30.10 3.92
CA SER A 13 -30.03 -29.43 2.80
C SER A 13 -29.40 -28.16 3.35
N ALA A 14 -28.11 -28.18 3.59
CA ALA A 14 -27.33 -26.95 3.75
C ALA A 14 -27.38 -26.22 2.42
N THR A 15 -28.32 -25.29 2.26
CA THR A 15 -28.26 -24.30 1.20
C THR A 15 -26.99 -23.50 1.44
N ALA A 16 -26.01 -23.67 0.57
CA ALA A 16 -24.88 -22.75 0.53
C ALA A 16 -25.49 -21.34 0.37
N ALA A 17 -25.29 -20.49 1.38
CA ALA A 17 -25.72 -19.11 1.28
C ALA A 17 -25.01 -18.51 0.05
N SER A 18 -25.78 -18.01 -0.91
CA SER A 18 -25.23 -17.27 -2.05
C SER A 18 -24.56 -16.00 -1.48
N ALA A 19 -23.39 -15.67 -2.02
CA ALA A 19 -22.74 -14.40 -1.73
C ALA A 19 -23.71 -13.23 -1.93
N ALA A 20 -23.80 -12.33 -0.97
CA ALA A 20 -24.72 -11.21 -0.99
C ALA A 20 -24.01 -9.91 -1.37
N ASP A 21 -24.77 -9.02 -2.01
CA ASP A 21 -24.37 -7.63 -2.21
C ASP A 21 -24.88 -6.76 -1.06
N ILE A 22 -23.99 -6.06 -0.40
CA ILE A 22 -24.29 -5.16 0.74
C ILE A 22 -23.96 -3.73 0.31
N TYR A 23 -24.94 -2.84 0.36
CA TYR A 23 -24.78 -1.45 -0.04
C TYR A 23 -24.64 -0.53 1.16
N VAL A 24 -23.68 0.42 1.07
CA VAL A 24 -23.37 1.35 2.14
C VAL A 24 -23.30 2.77 1.61
N SER A 25 -24.08 3.67 2.19
CA SER A 25 -24.11 5.09 1.84
C SER A 25 -24.15 5.95 3.11
N LEU A 26 -23.21 6.86 3.27
CA LEU A 26 -23.18 7.79 4.41
C LEU A 26 -24.38 8.73 4.40
N ASP A 27 -24.84 9.14 3.23
CA ASP A 27 -25.92 10.11 3.03
C ASP A 27 -27.31 9.47 3.16
N ALA A 28 -27.56 8.39 2.41
CA ALA A 28 -28.88 7.74 2.34
C ALA A 28 -29.05 6.60 3.36
N GLY A 29 -27.94 6.07 3.89
CA GLY A 29 -27.95 4.86 4.71
C GLY A 29 -28.37 5.07 6.15
N LYS A 30 -28.87 3.99 6.75
CA LYS A 30 -29.09 3.85 8.20
C LYS A 30 -28.61 2.49 8.66
N ASN A 31 -27.95 2.40 9.83
CA ASN A 31 -27.41 1.11 10.31
C ASN A 31 -28.47 0.06 10.65
N LYS A 32 -29.73 0.43 10.71
CA LYS A 32 -30.87 -0.49 10.88
C LYS A 32 -31.48 -1.01 9.57
N ASN A 33 -31.02 -0.50 8.43
CA ASN A 33 -31.49 -0.91 7.11
C ASN A 33 -30.96 -2.32 6.76
N ALA A 34 -31.56 -2.92 5.75
CA ALA A 34 -31.22 -4.28 5.31
C ALA A 34 -29.87 -4.37 4.57
N GLY A 35 -29.34 -3.24 4.08
CA GLY A 35 -28.11 -3.23 3.27
C GLY A 35 -28.36 -3.46 1.79
N THR A 36 -29.61 -3.37 1.31
CA THR A 36 -29.92 -3.40 -0.12
C THR A 36 -29.64 -2.05 -0.76
N LYS A 37 -29.65 -1.99 -2.09
CA LYS A 37 -29.45 -0.75 -2.83
C LYS A 37 -30.49 0.32 -2.47
N GLU A 38 -31.74 -0.08 -2.26
CA GLU A 38 -32.87 0.80 -1.88
C GLU A 38 -32.87 1.17 -0.39
N ALA A 39 -32.23 0.35 0.43
CA ALA A 39 -32.15 0.55 1.88
C ALA A 39 -30.71 0.27 2.38
N PRO A 40 -29.72 1.12 2.00
CA PRO A 40 -28.32 0.88 2.31
C PRO A 40 -28.03 1.05 3.81
N LEU A 41 -26.97 0.39 4.27
CA LEU A 41 -26.39 0.66 5.58
C LEU A 41 -25.68 2.03 5.57
N LYS A 42 -25.49 2.63 6.74
CA LYS A 42 -24.80 3.91 6.84
C LYS A 42 -23.27 3.74 6.90
N ASN A 43 -22.79 2.81 7.68
CA ASN A 43 -21.38 2.72 8.01
C ASN A 43 -20.75 1.41 7.50
N LEU A 44 -19.56 1.50 6.93
CA LEU A 44 -18.78 0.35 6.47
C LEU A 44 -18.53 -0.66 7.61
N TRP A 45 -18.18 -0.19 8.81
CA TRP A 45 -17.97 -1.10 9.94
C TRP A 45 -19.22 -1.93 10.27
N LYS A 46 -20.42 -1.37 10.03
CA LYS A 46 -21.67 -2.12 10.24
C LYS A 46 -21.91 -3.15 9.15
N ALA A 47 -21.55 -2.84 7.91
CA ALA A 47 -21.58 -3.80 6.82
C ALA A 47 -20.63 -4.97 7.09
N LEU A 48 -19.42 -4.70 7.55
CA LEU A 48 -18.43 -5.73 7.93
C LEU A 48 -18.92 -6.63 9.07
N GLU A 49 -19.62 -6.07 10.06
CA GLU A 49 -20.25 -6.86 11.13
C GLU A 49 -21.32 -7.81 10.60
N ASN A 50 -22.11 -7.35 9.64
CA ASN A 50 -23.25 -8.11 9.09
C ASN A 50 -22.85 -9.12 8.00
N ALA A 51 -21.76 -8.87 7.29
CA ALA A 51 -21.33 -9.67 6.15
C ALA A 51 -20.96 -11.10 6.53
N ALA A 52 -21.06 -12.00 5.57
CA ALA A 52 -20.53 -13.37 5.60
C ALA A 52 -19.35 -13.51 4.63
N ASP A 53 -18.63 -14.64 4.70
CA ASP A 53 -17.59 -14.96 3.73
C ASP A 53 -18.19 -15.04 2.32
N GLY A 54 -17.53 -14.41 1.36
CA GLY A 54 -17.94 -14.30 -0.04
C GLY A 54 -18.77 -13.06 -0.36
N ASP A 55 -19.31 -12.33 0.62
CA ASP A 55 -20.11 -11.15 0.36
C ASP A 55 -19.30 -10.02 -0.26
N THR A 56 -20.01 -9.17 -1.03
CA THR A 56 -19.45 -7.96 -1.63
C THR A 56 -20.11 -6.71 -1.03
N ILE A 57 -19.28 -5.80 -0.54
CA ILE A 57 -19.73 -4.52 0.03
C ILE A 57 -19.49 -3.41 -1.01
N HIS A 58 -20.56 -2.74 -1.41
CA HIS A 58 -20.56 -1.61 -2.34
C HIS A 58 -20.64 -0.31 -1.58
N LEU A 59 -19.64 0.57 -1.76
CA LEU A 59 -19.54 1.84 -1.05
C LEU A 59 -19.85 3.01 -1.99
N ALA A 60 -20.87 3.78 -1.68
CA ALA A 60 -21.08 5.07 -2.32
C ALA A 60 -19.94 6.06 -1.98
N GLU A 61 -19.84 7.12 -2.77
CA GLU A 61 -18.86 8.20 -2.49
C GLU A 61 -19.01 8.76 -1.08
N GLY A 62 -17.89 9.11 -0.47
CA GLY A 62 -17.85 9.69 0.86
C GLY A 62 -16.59 9.36 1.64
N ILE A 63 -16.47 9.96 2.83
CA ILE A 63 -15.34 9.71 3.74
C ILE A 63 -15.82 8.78 4.86
N TYR A 64 -15.37 7.53 4.81
CA TYR A 64 -15.74 6.49 5.75
C TYR A 64 -14.75 6.45 6.93
N PRO A 65 -15.15 6.90 8.11
CA PRO A 65 -14.34 6.73 9.32
C PRO A 65 -14.55 5.33 9.90
N GLY A 66 -13.54 4.82 10.58
CA GLY A 66 -13.66 3.60 11.36
C GLY A 66 -14.66 3.69 12.50
N LYS A 67 -14.84 2.59 13.22
CA LYS A 67 -15.83 2.53 14.33
C LYS A 67 -15.36 3.36 15.52
N MET A 68 -16.16 4.36 15.89
CA MET A 68 -15.94 5.22 17.07
C MET A 68 -14.53 5.82 17.13
N LYS A 69 -13.81 5.63 18.24
CA LYS A 69 -12.44 6.11 18.46
C LYS A 69 -11.36 5.17 17.90
N GLN A 70 -11.72 4.02 17.39
CA GLN A 70 -10.74 3.04 16.90
C GLN A 70 -10.20 3.37 15.51
N ASN A 71 -10.94 4.13 14.70
CA ASN A 71 -10.55 4.64 13.39
C ASN A 71 -10.00 3.59 12.41
N TRP A 72 -10.39 2.34 12.56
CA TRP A 72 -9.98 1.25 11.71
C TRP A 72 -11.14 0.31 11.42
N PHE A 73 -11.01 -0.45 10.35
CA PHE A 73 -11.97 -1.45 9.94
C PHE A 73 -11.36 -2.82 10.14
N LYS A 74 -11.96 -3.61 11.04
CA LYS A 74 -11.62 -5.00 11.19
C LYS A 74 -12.28 -5.81 10.07
N ILE A 75 -11.47 -6.53 9.31
CA ILE A 75 -11.89 -7.43 8.25
C ILE A 75 -11.52 -8.84 8.70
N ASP A 76 -12.46 -9.54 9.30
CA ASP A 76 -12.30 -10.88 9.85
C ASP A 76 -13.07 -11.94 9.06
N LYS A 77 -13.57 -11.56 7.90
CA LYS A 77 -14.29 -12.41 6.94
C LYS A 77 -13.75 -12.19 5.53
N ALA A 78 -13.88 -13.21 4.70
CA ALA A 78 -13.43 -13.15 3.31
C ALA A 78 -14.42 -12.37 2.45
N VAL A 79 -14.43 -11.05 2.57
CA VAL A 79 -15.33 -10.15 1.85
C VAL A 79 -14.61 -9.33 0.80
N SER A 80 -15.33 -8.89 -0.23
CA SER A 80 -14.87 -7.89 -1.20
C SER A 80 -15.44 -6.52 -0.86
N ILE A 81 -14.67 -5.43 -1.13
CA ILE A 81 -15.11 -4.05 -0.90
C ILE A 81 -14.85 -3.24 -2.18
N LEU A 82 -15.91 -2.76 -2.78
CA LEU A 82 -15.88 -1.99 -4.02
C LEU A 82 -16.34 -0.56 -3.75
N GLY A 83 -15.44 0.40 -3.95
CA GLY A 83 -15.74 1.83 -3.87
C GLY A 83 -16.00 2.45 -5.25
N GLY A 84 -16.19 3.76 -5.26
CA GLY A 84 -16.34 4.52 -6.50
C GLY A 84 -17.78 4.59 -7.04
N TYR A 85 -18.77 4.29 -6.24
CA TYR A 85 -20.17 4.41 -6.64
C TYR A 85 -20.71 5.82 -6.36
N SER A 86 -21.57 6.30 -7.27
CA SER A 86 -22.42 7.47 -7.02
C SER A 86 -23.30 7.27 -5.79
N LYS A 87 -23.85 8.36 -5.23
CA LYS A 87 -24.68 8.32 -4.01
C LYS A 87 -25.86 7.39 -4.08
N ASP A 88 -26.42 7.20 -5.28
CA ASP A 88 -27.56 6.35 -5.57
C ASP A 88 -27.19 4.98 -6.18
N PHE A 89 -25.90 4.70 -6.30
CA PHE A 89 -25.33 3.50 -6.91
C PHE A 89 -25.72 3.30 -8.40
N SER A 90 -26.07 4.36 -9.13
CA SER A 90 -26.45 4.27 -10.53
C SER A 90 -25.23 4.08 -11.45
N GLU A 91 -24.08 4.59 -11.04
CA GLU A 91 -22.82 4.42 -11.79
C GLU A 91 -21.65 4.20 -10.84
N ARG A 92 -20.55 3.70 -11.41
CA ARG A 92 -19.30 3.48 -10.68
C ARG A 92 -18.13 4.10 -11.44
N LYS A 93 -17.51 5.13 -10.85
CA LYS A 93 -16.35 5.85 -11.38
C LYS A 93 -15.43 6.26 -10.21
N PRO A 94 -14.45 5.46 -9.84
CA PRO A 94 -13.67 5.65 -8.61
C PRO A 94 -12.98 7.00 -8.46
N LEU A 95 -12.57 7.66 -9.54
CA LEU A 95 -11.94 8.98 -9.46
C LEU A 95 -12.93 10.13 -9.36
N GLU A 96 -14.17 9.95 -9.81
CA GLU A 96 -15.24 10.94 -9.69
C GLU A 96 -16.02 10.76 -8.39
N HIS A 97 -16.45 9.53 -8.11
CA HIS A 97 -17.21 9.14 -6.90
C HIS A 97 -16.30 8.57 -5.83
N ARG A 98 -15.50 9.40 -5.21
CA ARG A 98 -14.42 8.97 -4.32
C ARG A 98 -14.92 8.34 -3.05
N THR A 99 -14.47 7.13 -2.80
CA THR A 99 -14.69 6.39 -1.56
C THR A 99 -13.40 6.45 -0.73
N MET A 100 -13.38 7.30 0.28
CA MET A 100 -12.22 7.48 1.15
C MET A 100 -12.37 6.68 2.43
N CYS A 101 -11.38 5.85 2.74
CA CYS A 101 -11.23 5.19 4.03
C CYS A 101 -10.18 5.95 4.83
N GLN A 102 -10.61 6.67 5.86
CA GLN A 102 -9.74 7.60 6.57
C GLN A 102 -9.82 7.36 8.08
N ALA A 103 -8.67 7.32 8.74
CA ALA A 103 -8.62 7.40 10.18
C ALA A 103 -8.93 8.83 10.64
N LEU A 104 -9.70 8.96 11.71
CA LEU A 104 -9.92 10.25 12.36
C LEU A 104 -8.74 10.58 13.28
N ASN A 105 -8.40 11.85 13.42
CA ASN A 105 -7.19 12.38 14.02
C ASN A 105 -6.86 11.96 15.45
N ASP A 106 -7.80 11.52 16.20
CA ASP A 106 -7.67 11.39 17.64
C ASP A 106 -7.15 10.06 18.11
N ASN A 107 -6.58 9.26 17.24
CA ASN A 107 -6.33 7.88 17.58
C ASN A 107 -5.07 7.64 18.40
N ASN A 108 -4.89 8.48 19.39
CA ASN A 108 -3.95 8.23 20.48
C ASN A 108 -4.45 7.18 21.48
N ASP A 109 -5.56 6.50 21.21
CA ASP A 109 -6.05 5.49 22.13
C ASP A 109 -5.22 4.21 21.98
N LYS A 110 -4.21 4.11 22.84
CA LYS A 110 -3.25 3.01 22.92
C LYS A 110 -3.87 1.68 23.33
N LYS A 111 -5.16 1.62 23.59
CA LYS A 111 -5.83 0.46 24.17
C LYS A 111 -6.68 -0.31 23.16
N GLY A 112 -6.19 -0.57 21.98
CA GLY A 112 -6.89 -1.46 21.07
C GLY A 112 -7.05 -0.95 19.65
N GLY A 113 -6.21 -0.01 19.22
CA GLY A 113 -6.14 0.41 17.83
C GLY A 113 -5.72 -0.75 16.94
N GLY A 114 -6.39 -0.94 15.84
CA GLY A 114 -5.96 -1.83 14.79
C GLY A 114 -4.57 -1.41 14.28
N LEU A 115 -3.86 -2.35 13.69
CA LEU A 115 -2.55 -2.06 13.12
C LEU A 115 -2.66 -1.35 11.75
N GLY A 116 -3.85 -1.31 11.14
CA GLY A 116 -4.10 -0.65 9.86
C GLY A 116 -5.48 -0.01 9.79
N VAL A 117 -5.68 0.92 8.87
CA VAL A 117 -7.03 1.43 8.53
C VAL A 117 -7.91 0.27 8.09
N PHE A 118 -7.42 -0.54 7.14
CA PHE A 118 -7.93 -1.89 6.91
C PHE A 118 -7.03 -2.88 7.66
N HIS A 119 -7.63 -3.56 8.64
CA HIS A 119 -6.96 -4.60 9.42
C HIS A 119 -7.59 -5.95 9.10
N ILE A 120 -6.91 -6.73 8.28
CA ILE A 120 -7.34 -8.06 7.84
C ILE A 120 -6.80 -9.09 8.84
N GLU A 121 -7.66 -9.66 9.66
CA GLU A 121 -7.30 -10.63 10.67
C GLU A 121 -8.42 -11.63 10.88
N PHE A 122 -8.26 -12.81 10.31
CA PHE A 122 -9.18 -13.93 10.54
C PHE A 122 -8.98 -14.49 11.96
N ASP A 123 -10.07 -14.94 12.56
CA ASP A 123 -10.04 -15.49 13.91
C ASP A 123 -9.14 -16.74 13.97
N PRO A 124 -8.02 -16.70 14.73
CA PRO A 124 -7.09 -17.82 14.79
C PRO A 124 -7.67 -19.05 15.50
N SER A 125 -8.79 -18.93 16.23
CA SER A 125 -9.50 -20.04 16.87
C SER A 125 -10.41 -20.80 15.89
N GLN A 126 -10.69 -20.22 14.72
CA GLN A 126 -11.49 -20.82 13.67
C GLN A 126 -10.61 -21.44 12.58
N LYS A 127 -11.19 -22.33 11.78
CA LYS A 127 -10.51 -22.77 10.56
C LYS A 127 -10.31 -21.57 9.67
N ALA A 128 -9.06 -21.34 9.25
CA ALA A 128 -8.75 -20.25 8.33
C ALA A 128 -9.51 -20.42 7.01
N PRO A 129 -9.99 -19.32 6.40
CA PRO A 129 -10.64 -19.36 5.10
C PRO A 129 -9.73 -19.98 4.04
N ASP A 130 -10.28 -20.82 3.19
CA ASP A 130 -9.55 -21.52 2.14
C ASP A 130 -10.13 -21.21 0.77
N GLY A 131 -9.26 -20.97 -0.20
CA GLY A 131 -9.65 -20.64 -1.57
C GLY A 131 -10.42 -19.32 -1.70
N VAL A 132 -10.12 -18.32 -0.86
CA VAL A 132 -10.80 -17.01 -0.90
C VAL A 132 -10.50 -16.26 -2.19
N ASP A 133 -11.43 -15.40 -2.62
CA ASP A 133 -11.26 -14.43 -3.70
C ASP A 133 -11.75 -13.05 -3.20
N MET A 134 -10.84 -12.31 -2.53
CA MET A 134 -11.16 -11.02 -1.93
C MET A 134 -10.73 -9.88 -2.87
N LYS A 135 -11.62 -8.93 -3.11
CA LYS A 135 -11.39 -7.80 -4.02
C LYS A 135 -11.60 -6.48 -3.29
N PHE A 136 -10.59 -5.62 -3.33
CA PHE A 136 -10.62 -4.25 -2.84
C PHE A 136 -10.34 -3.34 -4.03
N ASP A 137 -11.34 -2.57 -4.45
CA ASP A 137 -11.26 -1.84 -5.71
C ASP A 137 -11.87 -0.45 -5.61
N GLY A 138 -11.20 0.55 -6.19
CA GLY A 138 -11.71 1.91 -6.26
C GLY A 138 -11.73 2.64 -4.91
N LEU A 139 -10.73 2.40 -4.06
CA LEU A 139 -10.65 2.95 -2.71
C LEU A 139 -9.53 3.99 -2.60
N VAL A 140 -9.77 5.01 -1.81
CA VAL A 140 -8.76 6.02 -1.45
C VAL A 140 -8.44 5.90 0.02
N PHE A 141 -7.16 5.69 0.33
CA PHE A 141 -6.62 5.69 1.68
C PHE A 141 -5.74 6.93 1.83
N ASP A 142 -6.20 7.92 2.58
CA ASP A 142 -5.44 9.13 2.91
C ASP A 142 -5.48 9.37 4.42
N GLU A 143 -4.37 9.13 5.09
CA GLU A 143 -4.26 9.39 6.53
C GLU A 143 -4.21 10.89 6.86
N GLY A 144 -3.98 11.72 5.89
CA GLY A 144 -4.08 13.16 5.98
C GLY A 144 -3.43 13.76 7.22
N PHE A 145 -4.07 13.66 8.32
CA PHE A 145 -3.68 14.30 9.58
C PHE A 145 -2.75 13.46 10.47
N ALA A 146 -2.60 12.17 10.21
CA ALA A 146 -1.78 11.28 11.03
C ALA A 146 -0.34 11.13 10.52
N ASN A 147 0.03 11.90 9.51
CA ASN A 147 1.38 11.88 8.97
C ASN A 147 2.39 12.44 10.00
N SER A 148 3.54 11.76 10.16
CA SER A 148 4.51 12.11 11.20
C SER A 148 5.46 13.19 10.75
N TYR A 149 5.81 14.07 11.67
CA TYR A 149 6.85 15.06 11.52
C TYR A 149 8.21 14.53 11.98
N HIS A 150 9.19 15.42 11.99
CA HIS A 150 10.49 15.16 12.58
C HIS A 150 10.34 14.66 14.03
N GLU A 151 10.99 13.57 14.35
CA GLU A 151 10.76 12.84 15.59
C GLU A 151 11.05 13.66 16.87
N THR A 152 12.05 14.54 16.82
CA THR A 152 12.48 15.33 17.95
C THR A 152 12.10 16.80 17.88
N LYS A 153 11.94 17.34 16.69
CA LYS A 153 11.72 18.79 16.48
C LYS A 153 10.25 19.16 16.29
N GLY A 154 9.39 18.18 15.97
CA GLY A 154 8.02 18.48 15.60
C GLY A 154 7.94 19.27 14.28
N LYS A 155 6.90 20.08 14.11
CA LYS A 155 6.74 20.96 12.97
C LYS A 155 7.71 22.14 13.07
N PRO A 156 8.58 22.36 12.07
CA PRO A 156 9.42 23.56 12.05
C PRO A 156 8.56 24.83 11.99
N ALA A 157 8.94 25.82 12.79
CA ALA A 157 8.17 27.06 12.92
C ALA A 157 8.21 27.94 11.68
N ASP A 158 9.21 27.75 10.83
CA ASP A 158 9.50 28.51 9.63
C ASP A 158 8.90 27.94 8.34
N LEU A 159 8.21 26.80 8.44
CA LEU A 159 7.60 26.18 7.27
C LEU A 159 6.16 26.67 7.04
N ASP A 160 5.83 26.84 5.77
CA ASP A 160 4.49 27.16 5.35
C ASP A 160 3.50 26.11 5.87
N THR A 161 2.59 26.58 6.70
CA THR A 161 1.62 25.71 7.37
C THR A 161 0.63 25.04 6.42
N GLY A 162 0.44 25.57 5.22
CA GLY A 162 -0.45 25.02 4.21
C GLY A 162 -0.02 23.65 3.70
N MET A 163 1.25 23.29 3.85
CA MET A 163 1.81 22.00 3.39
C MET A 163 2.00 20.99 4.50
N TRP A 164 1.84 21.39 5.74
CA TRP A 164 2.04 20.52 6.90
C TRP A 164 0.72 19.98 7.39
N LEU A 165 0.78 18.72 7.73
CA LEU A 165 -0.26 18.14 8.55
C LEU A 165 0.05 18.40 10.02
N GLU A 166 -0.94 18.84 10.75
CA GLU A 166 -0.89 18.73 12.18
C GLU A 166 -1.02 17.26 12.53
N GLY A 167 0.11 16.60 12.72
CA GLY A 167 0.16 15.24 13.22
C GLY A 167 -0.31 15.17 14.67
N PRO A 168 -0.48 13.97 15.21
CA PRO A 168 -0.73 13.77 16.61
C PRO A 168 0.34 14.49 17.42
N ALA A 169 -0.06 15.12 18.52
CA ALA A 169 0.82 15.91 19.35
C ALA A 169 2.10 15.12 19.72
N TYR A 170 3.23 15.74 19.49
CA TYR A 170 4.52 15.19 19.88
C TYR A 170 4.53 14.91 21.40
N ASN A 171 4.80 13.68 21.75
CA ASN A 171 4.90 13.30 23.15
C ASN A 171 6.32 13.55 23.66
N LYS A 172 6.54 14.72 24.25
CA LYS A 172 7.82 15.16 24.81
C LYS A 172 8.44 14.18 25.83
N THR A 173 7.59 13.40 26.51
CA THR A 173 8.07 12.47 27.56
C THR A 173 8.60 11.16 27.00
N LYS A 174 8.22 10.81 25.79
CA LYS A 174 8.62 9.54 25.15
C LYS A 174 9.50 9.73 23.92
N ASP A 175 9.75 10.97 23.55
CA ASP A 175 10.48 11.34 22.32
C ASP A 175 9.99 10.59 21.07
N LYS A 176 8.66 10.40 21.00
CA LYS A 176 8.01 9.66 19.93
C LYS A 176 6.73 10.34 19.49
N PHE A 177 6.52 10.38 18.18
CA PHE A 177 5.17 10.64 17.65
C PHE A 177 4.29 9.43 17.94
N ALA A 178 3.11 9.69 18.45
CA ALA A 178 2.08 8.66 18.48
C ALA A 178 1.61 8.44 17.04
N SER A 179 2.08 7.40 16.42
CA SER A 179 1.49 6.89 15.19
C SER A 179 0.14 6.28 15.57
N ALA A 180 -0.94 6.78 15.03
CA ALA A 180 -2.27 6.28 15.31
C ALA A 180 -2.40 4.83 14.82
N ASN A 181 -2.16 4.60 13.56
CA ASN A 181 -2.08 3.29 12.93
C ASN A 181 -0.66 3.07 12.39
N ARG A 182 -0.28 1.83 12.22
CA ARG A 182 1.04 1.49 11.66
C ARG A 182 1.00 1.31 10.13
N TYR A 183 -0.20 1.10 9.57
CA TYR A 183 -0.40 0.78 8.15
C TYR A 183 -1.71 1.37 7.64
N LEU A 184 -1.83 1.62 6.34
CA LEU A 184 -3.13 1.84 5.69
C LEU A 184 -3.84 0.50 5.49
N VAL A 185 -3.14 -0.47 4.92
CA VAL A 185 -3.60 -1.85 4.83
C VAL A 185 -2.64 -2.75 5.58
N TYR A 186 -3.17 -3.56 6.46
CA TYR A 186 -2.43 -4.52 7.26
C TYR A 186 -3.13 -5.87 7.28
N SER A 187 -2.38 -6.93 7.12
CA SER A 187 -2.82 -8.29 7.43
C SER A 187 -1.93 -8.90 8.52
N ALA A 188 -2.56 -9.54 9.48
CA ALA A 188 -1.88 -10.11 10.63
C ALA A 188 -0.91 -11.25 10.24
N THR A 189 0.21 -11.35 10.94
CA THR A 189 1.23 -12.37 10.70
C THR A 189 0.74 -13.80 10.94
N GLN A 190 -0.26 -13.99 11.80
CA GLN A 190 -0.93 -15.27 12.05
C GLN A 190 -1.99 -15.64 11.02
N ASN A 191 -2.26 -14.80 10.03
CA ASN A 191 -3.20 -15.11 8.97
C ASN A 191 -2.80 -16.41 8.25
N ARG A 192 -3.76 -17.33 8.11
CA ARG A 192 -3.59 -18.64 7.45
C ARG A 192 -4.53 -18.82 6.25
N ALA A 193 -5.17 -17.74 5.78
CA ALA A 193 -6.03 -17.79 4.61
C ALA A 193 -5.25 -18.19 3.36
N THR A 194 -5.90 -18.95 2.50
CA THR A 194 -5.39 -19.31 1.17
C THR A 194 -6.27 -18.75 0.08
N GLY A 195 -5.74 -18.63 -1.14
CA GLY A 195 -6.46 -18.14 -2.29
C GLY A 195 -5.96 -16.76 -2.76
N ALA A 196 -6.86 -15.94 -3.26
CA ALA A 196 -6.51 -14.66 -3.87
C ALA A 196 -7.00 -13.47 -3.04
N ILE A 197 -6.18 -12.43 -3.01
CA ILE A 197 -6.56 -11.10 -2.53
C ILE A 197 -6.04 -10.05 -3.50
N SER A 198 -6.88 -9.10 -3.88
CA SER A 198 -6.51 -8.06 -4.84
C SER A 198 -6.87 -6.68 -4.36
N PHE A 199 -6.00 -5.72 -4.65
CA PHE A 199 -6.21 -4.28 -4.51
C PHE A 199 -6.01 -3.64 -5.87
N ARG A 200 -7.04 -2.97 -6.37
CA ARG A 200 -7.03 -2.37 -7.71
C ARG A 200 -7.59 -0.95 -7.70
N ASN A 201 -7.17 -0.15 -8.68
CA ASN A 201 -7.76 1.16 -8.94
C ASN A 201 -7.84 2.04 -7.67
N SER A 202 -6.82 1.97 -6.82
CA SER A 202 -6.86 2.53 -5.47
C SER A 202 -5.66 3.46 -5.22
N ALA A 203 -5.83 4.40 -4.30
CA ALA A 203 -4.76 5.32 -3.93
C ALA A 203 -4.41 5.18 -2.44
N PHE A 204 -3.10 5.14 -2.15
CA PHE A 204 -2.51 5.05 -0.81
C PHE A 204 -1.62 6.26 -0.59
N VAL A 205 -2.09 7.24 0.16
CA VAL A 205 -1.49 8.58 0.18
C VAL A 205 -1.23 9.07 1.60
N ASN A 206 -0.13 9.78 1.77
CA ASN A 206 0.17 10.54 2.99
C ASN A 206 0.25 9.72 4.28
N TYR A 207 0.89 8.57 4.24
CA TYR A 207 0.95 7.77 5.44
C TYR A 207 2.29 7.86 6.18
N GLY A 208 2.22 8.11 7.48
CA GLY A 208 3.38 8.29 8.37
C GLY A 208 4.04 6.99 8.81
N ASN A 209 3.81 5.87 8.15
CA ASN A 209 4.45 4.58 8.36
C ASN A 209 4.39 3.76 7.06
N ILE A 210 4.39 2.43 7.12
CA ILE A 210 4.23 1.57 5.92
C ILE A 210 2.78 1.66 5.44
N ALA A 211 2.57 2.05 4.18
CA ALA A 211 1.23 2.19 3.66
C ALA A 211 0.55 0.83 3.48
N PHE A 212 1.20 -0.10 2.79
CA PHE A 212 0.65 -1.41 2.48
C PHE A 212 1.56 -2.51 3.04
N ASN A 213 1.06 -3.28 4.00
CA ASN A 213 1.79 -4.38 4.65
C ASN A 213 0.91 -5.61 4.76
N LEU A 214 0.99 -6.49 3.78
CA LEU A 214 0.15 -7.65 3.69
C LEU A 214 0.93 -8.95 3.99
N ASN A 215 0.51 -9.67 5.01
CA ASN A 215 0.94 -11.04 5.25
C ASN A 215 -0.10 -12.00 4.66
N TRP A 216 0.33 -12.86 3.76
CA TRP A 216 -0.54 -13.87 3.15
C TRP A 216 0.03 -15.27 3.37
N TYR A 217 -0.82 -16.27 3.48
CA TYR A 217 -0.34 -17.62 3.81
C TYR A 217 0.05 -18.39 2.56
N LYS A 218 -0.88 -18.50 1.60
CA LYS A 218 -0.68 -19.18 0.32
C LYS A 218 -1.57 -18.59 -0.75
N GLY A 219 -1.06 -18.52 -1.97
CA GLY A 219 -1.83 -18.09 -3.14
C GLY A 219 -1.39 -16.76 -3.67
N LYS A 220 -2.30 -15.99 -4.27
CA LYS A 220 -1.97 -14.79 -5.03
C LYS A 220 -2.39 -13.50 -4.34
N VAL A 221 -1.45 -12.57 -4.22
CA VAL A 221 -1.69 -11.18 -3.86
C VAL A 221 -1.52 -10.32 -5.11
N THR A 222 -2.53 -9.59 -5.50
CA THR A 222 -2.47 -8.66 -6.64
C THR A 222 -2.62 -7.23 -6.16
N VAL A 223 -1.69 -6.36 -6.58
CA VAL A 223 -1.79 -4.90 -6.42
C VAL A 223 -1.59 -4.30 -7.80
N GLU A 224 -2.65 -3.78 -8.37
CA GLU A 224 -2.64 -3.36 -9.76
C GLU A 224 -3.38 -2.04 -9.95
N ASN A 225 -2.83 -1.20 -10.82
CA ASN A 225 -3.42 0.08 -11.15
C ASN A 225 -3.66 0.97 -9.91
N CYS A 226 -2.65 1.06 -9.05
CA CYS A 226 -2.72 1.82 -7.81
C CYS A 226 -1.67 2.95 -7.78
N VAL A 227 -1.97 3.99 -7.00
CA VAL A 227 -1.06 5.09 -6.70
C VAL A 227 -0.61 5.01 -5.26
N PHE A 228 0.71 4.97 -5.05
CA PHE A 228 1.35 5.09 -3.74
C PHE A 228 2.14 6.41 -3.72
N CYS A 229 1.72 7.34 -2.89
CA CYS A 229 2.33 8.67 -2.91
C CYS A 229 2.54 9.23 -1.50
N ASN A 230 3.75 9.69 -1.24
CA ASN A 230 4.12 10.33 0.03
C ASN A 230 3.90 9.44 1.26
N ASN A 231 4.31 8.19 1.17
CA ASN A 231 4.25 7.25 2.29
C ASN A 231 5.62 7.13 2.97
N ARG A 232 5.65 6.92 4.29
CA ARG A 232 6.89 6.75 5.03
C ARG A 232 7.34 5.29 5.06
N MET A 233 8.60 5.07 5.18
CA MET A 233 9.31 3.79 5.30
C MET A 233 9.21 2.92 4.05
N ILE A 234 8.02 2.41 3.74
CA ILE A 234 7.77 1.51 2.61
C ILE A 234 6.40 1.84 2.02
N GLY A 235 6.34 2.04 0.70
CA GLY A 235 5.08 2.21 0.00
C GLY A 235 4.27 0.92 0.03
N ALA A 236 4.84 -0.18 -0.46
CA ALA A 236 4.18 -1.48 -0.48
C ALA A 236 5.13 -2.63 -0.16
N GLN A 237 4.65 -3.59 0.66
CA GLN A 237 5.33 -4.87 0.86
C GLN A 237 4.34 -6.01 1.08
N VAL A 238 4.74 -7.19 0.64
CA VAL A 238 4.03 -8.44 0.89
C VAL A 238 4.97 -9.42 1.59
N LEU A 239 4.44 -10.15 2.56
CA LEU A 239 5.15 -11.16 3.34
C LEU A 239 4.41 -12.49 3.26
N CYS A 240 5.17 -13.58 3.25
CA CYS A 240 4.60 -14.90 3.46
C CYS A 240 4.47 -15.18 4.96
N SER A 241 3.26 -15.48 5.43
CA SER A 241 3.01 -15.86 6.82
C SER A 241 3.21 -17.36 7.10
N ALA A 242 3.51 -18.16 6.07
CA ALA A 242 3.88 -19.55 6.23
C ALA A 242 5.30 -19.69 6.81
N ALA A 243 5.50 -20.64 7.71
CA ALA A 243 6.85 -21.01 8.12
C ALA A 243 7.61 -21.63 6.95
N ILE A 244 8.77 -21.09 6.62
CA ILE A 244 9.64 -21.65 5.59
C ILE A 244 10.36 -22.87 6.15
N PRO A 245 10.25 -24.07 5.53
CA PRO A 245 11.01 -25.23 5.96
C PRO A 245 12.50 -25.00 5.75
N MET A 246 13.29 -25.11 6.80
CA MET A 246 14.72 -24.85 6.78
C MET A 246 15.52 -26.12 7.07
N ASP A 247 16.61 -26.34 6.31
CA ASP A 247 17.58 -27.42 6.52
C ASP A 247 18.86 -26.90 7.20
N GLY A 248 18.84 -25.66 7.69
CA GLY A 248 19.93 -25.00 8.40
C GLY A 248 19.73 -23.48 8.45
N PRO A 249 20.65 -22.73 9.10
CA PRO A 249 20.55 -21.27 9.15
C PRO A 249 20.50 -20.67 7.74
N ASN A 250 19.42 -19.94 7.44
CA ASN A 250 19.21 -19.30 6.14
C ASN A 250 19.24 -20.24 4.92
N LYS A 251 18.99 -21.54 5.13
CA LYS A 251 18.99 -22.53 4.05
C LYS A 251 17.62 -23.18 3.93
N PRO A 252 16.77 -22.74 2.99
CA PRO A 252 15.51 -23.39 2.70
C PRO A 252 15.71 -24.84 2.28
N ARG A 253 14.76 -25.70 2.64
CA ARG A 253 14.75 -27.10 2.22
C ARG A 253 14.85 -27.21 0.71
N ALA A 254 15.65 -28.16 0.24
CA ALA A 254 15.79 -28.39 -1.20
C ALA A 254 14.44 -28.62 -1.88
N GLY A 255 14.23 -27.92 -2.99
CA GLY A 255 12.96 -27.97 -3.75
C GLY A 255 11.80 -27.14 -3.18
N TRP A 256 11.97 -26.46 -2.02
CA TRP A 256 10.97 -25.54 -1.54
C TRP A 256 10.87 -24.33 -2.48
N LYS A 257 9.62 -23.88 -2.70
CA LYS A 257 9.30 -22.66 -3.46
C LYS A 257 8.44 -21.73 -2.62
N PRO A 258 8.47 -20.42 -2.90
CA PRO A 258 7.54 -19.47 -2.27
C PRO A 258 6.09 -19.91 -2.43
N ASP A 259 5.34 -19.84 -1.34
CA ASP A 259 3.91 -20.20 -1.32
C ASP A 259 3.00 -18.99 -1.66
N VAL A 260 3.57 -17.78 -1.70
CA VAL A 260 2.87 -16.55 -2.04
C VAL A 260 3.43 -15.99 -3.34
N GLU A 261 2.55 -15.79 -4.30
CA GLU A 261 2.82 -15.03 -5.52
C GLU A 261 2.30 -13.60 -5.35
N TRP A 262 3.15 -12.61 -5.59
CA TRP A 262 2.79 -11.21 -5.54
C TRP A 262 2.89 -10.58 -6.92
N GLU A 263 1.75 -10.19 -7.46
CA GLU A 263 1.61 -9.42 -8.68
C GLU A 263 1.53 -7.93 -8.33
N PHE A 264 2.51 -7.14 -8.77
CA PHE A 264 2.55 -5.71 -8.58
C PHE A 264 2.75 -5.03 -9.92
N ALA A 265 1.65 -4.62 -10.56
CA ALA A 265 1.65 -4.21 -11.96
C ALA A 265 0.93 -2.87 -12.17
N ASN A 266 1.43 -2.09 -13.10
CA ASN A 266 0.82 -0.81 -13.47
C ASN A 266 0.55 0.11 -12.26
N ASN A 267 1.48 0.18 -11.31
CA ASN A 267 1.37 1.07 -10.17
C ASN A 267 2.32 2.27 -10.30
N THR A 268 1.92 3.41 -9.75
CA THR A 268 2.79 4.58 -9.62
C THR A 268 3.21 4.74 -8.16
N VAL A 269 4.52 4.69 -7.89
CA VAL A 269 5.07 4.73 -6.53
C VAL A 269 6.05 5.89 -6.42
N LEU A 270 5.62 6.96 -5.77
CA LEU A 270 6.40 8.21 -5.67
C LEU A 270 6.52 8.68 -4.21
N TYR A 271 7.64 9.34 -3.93
CA TYR A 271 7.86 10.07 -2.69
C TYR A 271 7.79 9.22 -1.41
N THR A 272 8.22 7.96 -1.48
CA THR A 272 8.40 7.21 -0.23
C THR A 272 9.60 7.81 0.52
N TRP A 273 9.37 8.17 1.77
CA TRP A 273 10.32 8.96 2.56
C TRP A 273 10.71 8.28 3.88
N SER A 274 11.79 8.72 4.47
CA SER A 274 12.28 8.28 5.77
C SER A 274 12.12 9.39 6.79
N ARG A 275 11.81 9.01 8.02
CA ARG A 275 11.68 9.93 9.15
C ARG A 275 13.02 10.39 9.69
N LEU A 276 14.05 9.58 9.55
CA LEU A 276 15.37 9.83 10.08
C LEU A 276 16.32 10.32 8.99
N ASN A 277 17.29 11.12 9.35
CA ASN A 277 18.35 11.58 8.47
C ASN A 277 19.34 10.48 8.07
N ASP A 278 19.26 9.35 8.72
CA ASP A 278 19.98 8.14 8.34
C ASP A 278 19.03 7.16 7.63
N LEU A 279 19.61 6.21 6.95
CA LEU A 279 18.88 5.20 6.19
C LEU A 279 18.25 4.11 7.08
N ALA A 280 18.35 4.25 8.41
CA ALA A 280 17.85 3.27 9.36
C ALA A 280 16.31 3.19 9.39
N ASP A 281 15.64 4.29 9.04
CA ASP A 281 14.16 4.35 8.98
C ASP A 281 13.59 3.95 7.61
N MET A 282 14.42 3.44 6.71
CA MET A 282 14.02 2.99 5.37
C MET A 282 13.64 4.16 4.43
N GLY A 283 12.80 3.95 3.46
CA GLY A 283 12.45 4.93 2.41
C GLY A 283 12.37 4.21 1.05
N PHE A 284 11.86 2.98 1.08
CA PHE A 284 11.75 2.11 -0.10
C PHE A 284 10.38 2.28 -0.75
N GLY A 285 10.34 2.45 -2.05
CA GLY A 285 9.09 2.44 -2.79
C GLY A 285 8.37 1.11 -2.61
N ILE A 286 9.06 0.02 -2.92
CA ILE A 286 8.53 -1.35 -2.88
C ILE A 286 9.54 -2.24 -2.17
N ARG A 287 9.03 -3.23 -1.42
CA ARG A 287 9.88 -4.20 -0.74
C ARG A 287 9.38 -5.62 -0.93
N ASN A 288 10.21 -6.51 -1.47
CA ASN A 288 9.95 -7.94 -1.46
C ASN A 288 10.53 -8.60 -0.21
N ASN A 289 9.74 -9.46 0.41
CA ASN A 289 10.08 -10.14 1.66
C ASN A 289 10.23 -11.66 1.50
N THR A 290 10.66 -12.30 2.57
CA THR A 290 10.90 -13.73 2.64
C THR A 290 9.65 -14.54 2.28
N GLY A 291 9.83 -15.57 1.46
CA GLY A 291 8.76 -16.51 1.10
C GLY A 291 7.81 -16.04 0.01
N VAL A 292 8.16 -14.97 -0.70
CA VAL A 292 7.33 -14.39 -1.75
C VAL A 292 8.01 -14.48 -3.10
N LYS A 293 7.26 -14.93 -4.12
CA LYS A 293 7.61 -14.72 -5.52
C LYS A 293 6.94 -13.43 -5.99
N ALA A 294 7.72 -12.41 -6.31
CA ALA A 294 7.23 -11.11 -6.73
C ALA A 294 7.37 -10.94 -8.25
N ASN A 295 6.27 -10.62 -8.92
CA ASN A 295 6.22 -10.17 -10.30
C ASN A 295 5.93 -8.67 -10.28
N ILE A 296 6.95 -7.86 -10.52
CA ILE A 296 6.90 -6.40 -10.42
C ILE A 296 7.14 -5.84 -11.80
N HIS A 297 6.09 -5.39 -12.47
CA HIS A 297 6.20 -4.99 -13.87
C HIS A 297 5.31 -3.81 -14.25
N ASP A 298 5.72 -3.11 -15.29
CA ASP A 298 5.00 -1.98 -15.87
C ASP A 298 4.68 -0.84 -14.87
N ASN A 299 5.48 -0.73 -13.81
CA ASN A 299 5.30 0.31 -12.81
C ASN A 299 6.11 1.57 -13.13
N VAL A 300 5.71 2.70 -12.54
CA VAL A 300 6.50 3.93 -12.46
C VAL A 300 6.97 4.11 -11.03
N ILE A 301 8.28 4.09 -10.81
CA ILE A 301 8.89 4.05 -9.47
C ILE A 301 9.94 5.16 -9.37
N GLY A 302 9.63 6.23 -8.66
CA GLY A 302 10.53 7.37 -8.64
C GLY A 302 10.45 8.25 -7.40
N LEU A 303 11.40 9.17 -7.28
CA LEU A 303 11.44 10.17 -6.23
C LEU A 303 11.38 9.58 -4.81
N ASN A 304 11.80 8.32 -4.64
CA ASN A 304 11.87 7.70 -3.33
C ASN A 304 13.17 8.10 -2.62
N VAL A 305 13.09 8.32 -1.31
CA VAL A 305 14.20 8.90 -0.53
C VAL A 305 15.37 7.93 -0.40
N LEU A 306 15.14 6.64 -0.48
CA LEU A 306 16.21 5.66 -0.48
C LEU A 306 16.25 4.91 -1.81
N THR A 307 15.42 3.93 -1.99
CA THR A 307 15.48 2.99 -3.11
C THR A 307 14.09 2.79 -3.72
N GLY A 308 14.03 2.60 -5.02
CA GLY A 308 12.78 2.27 -5.71
C GLY A 308 12.27 0.90 -5.28
N PHE A 309 13.10 -0.14 -5.45
CA PHE A 309 12.79 -1.51 -5.05
C PHE A 309 13.87 -2.11 -4.13
N ASP A 310 13.45 -2.68 -3.01
CA ASP A 310 14.31 -3.38 -2.07
C ASP A 310 13.97 -4.88 -2.00
N ASN A 311 14.92 -5.73 -2.36
CA ASN A 311 14.85 -7.16 -2.09
C ASN A 311 15.55 -7.45 -0.76
N THR A 312 14.81 -7.53 0.34
CA THR A 312 15.33 -7.47 1.70
C THR A 312 16.46 -8.43 1.99
N LYS A 313 17.22 -8.16 3.04
CA LYS A 313 18.21 -9.08 3.61
C LYS A 313 17.56 -10.43 3.94
N GLY A 314 18.15 -11.51 3.47
CA GLY A 314 17.70 -12.87 3.68
C GLY A 314 18.31 -13.81 2.64
N ALA A 315 18.13 -15.10 2.80
CA ALA A 315 18.64 -16.07 1.81
C ALA A 315 17.95 -15.81 0.45
N GLY A 316 18.73 -15.56 -0.58
CA GLY A 316 18.24 -15.22 -1.91
C GLY A 316 17.16 -16.17 -2.44
N LYS A 317 17.32 -17.48 -2.17
CA LYS A 317 16.37 -18.53 -2.59
C LYS A 317 15.00 -18.51 -1.88
N THR A 318 14.82 -17.72 -0.83
CA THR A 318 13.52 -17.52 -0.18
C THR A 318 12.70 -16.41 -0.79
N LYS A 319 13.25 -15.70 -1.76
CA LYS A 319 12.63 -14.62 -2.51
C LYS A 319 12.97 -14.82 -3.98
N LEU A 320 11.96 -14.77 -4.80
CA LEU A 320 12.11 -14.81 -6.24
C LEU A 320 11.49 -13.55 -6.81
N THR A 321 12.17 -12.91 -7.75
CA THR A 321 11.73 -11.64 -8.30
C THR A 321 11.85 -11.65 -9.81
N ASN A 322 10.74 -11.36 -10.47
CA ASN A 322 10.70 -10.85 -11.82
C ASN A 322 10.50 -9.34 -11.73
N LEU A 323 11.43 -8.58 -12.24
CA LEU A 323 11.41 -7.12 -12.23
C LEU A 323 11.55 -6.64 -13.68
N ASP A 324 10.42 -6.49 -14.37
CA ASP A 324 10.42 -6.34 -15.82
C ASP A 324 9.61 -5.10 -16.27
N GLY A 325 10.10 -4.39 -17.25
CA GLY A 325 9.35 -3.33 -17.91
C GLY A 325 9.00 -2.12 -17.04
N ASN A 326 9.67 -1.89 -15.92
CA ASN A 326 9.40 -0.75 -15.06
C ASN A 326 10.13 0.53 -15.53
N VAL A 327 9.57 1.67 -15.18
CA VAL A 327 10.21 2.99 -15.36
C VAL A 327 10.70 3.48 -14.02
N PHE A 328 12.01 3.74 -13.91
CA PHE A 328 12.63 4.29 -12.71
C PHE A 328 13.06 5.74 -12.93
N PHE A 329 13.05 6.56 -11.89
CA PHE A 329 13.64 7.89 -11.97
C PHE A 329 13.88 8.52 -10.59
N LEU A 330 15.03 9.16 -10.47
CA LEU A 330 15.40 9.98 -9.32
C LEU A 330 15.15 9.35 -7.95
N ASN A 331 15.20 8.01 -7.85
CA ASN A 331 15.32 7.36 -6.57
C ASN A 331 16.71 7.70 -6.00
N ARG A 332 16.78 8.18 -4.76
CA ARG A 332 17.97 8.90 -4.31
C ARG A 332 19.21 8.04 -4.20
N GLU A 333 19.13 6.88 -3.53
CA GLU A 333 20.30 6.00 -3.35
C GLU A 333 20.50 5.03 -4.53
N SER A 334 19.41 4.38 -4.96
CA SER A 334 19.44 3.39 -6.04
C SER A 334 18.05 3.15 -6.59
N ASP A 335 17.95 2.59 -7.77
CA ASP A 335 16.70 2.14 -8.31
C ASP A 335 16.35 0.74 -7.76
N VAL A 336 17.36 -0.12 -7.60
CA VAL A 336 17.24 -1.43 -6.98
C VAL A 336 18.28 -1.63 -5.89
N GLN A 337 17.86 -2.22 -4.78
CA GLN A 337 18.74 -2.72 -3.72
C GLN A 337 18.53 -4.22 -3.58
N MET A 338 19.62 -5.00 -3.75
CA MET A 338 19.62 -6.46 -3.64
C MET A 338 20.51 -6.93 -2.52
N THR A 339 20.08 -7.95 -1.79
CA THR A 339 20.99 -8.71 -0.93
C THR A 339 21.65 -9.81 -1.76
N VAL A 340 22.90 -9.58 -2.12
CA VAL A 340 23.78 -10.58 -2.74
C VAL A 340 24.78 -11.02 -1.69
N SER A 341 24.95 -12.34 -1.49
CA SER A 341 25.85 -12.84 -0.44
C SER A 341 27.32 -12.62 -0.81
N PRO A 342 28.16 -12.04 0.07
CA PRO A 342 27.87 -11.54 1.42
C PRO A 342 27.47 -10.04 1.50
N SER A 343 27.32 -9.35 0.38
CA SER A 343 27.15 -7.89 0.31
C SER A 343 25.75 -7.48 -0.16
N ILE A 344 25.47 -6.17 -0.08
CA ILE A 344 24.27 -5.55 -0.64
C ILE A 344 24.71 -4.79 -1.88
N ALA A 345 24.10 -5.13 -3.03
CA ALA A 345 24.22 -4.34 -4.24
C ALA A 345 23.17 -3.24 -4.26
N LYS A 346 23.58 -2.03 -4.64
CA LYS A 346 22.72 -0.89 -4.93
C LYS A 346 22.98 -0.47 -6.36
N VAL A 347 21.99 -0.61 -7.21
CA VAL A 347 22.19 -0.50 -8.66
C VAL A 347 21.21 0.49 -9.24
N ARG A 348 21.65 1.28 -10.21
CA ARG A 348 20.82 2.10 -11.08
C ARG A 348 20.29 1.28 -12.24
N VAL A 349 19.22 1.74 -12.86
CA VAL A 349 18.58 1.03 -13.97
C VAL A 349 19.52 0.75 -15.13
N ASP A 350 20.49 1.63 -15.37
CA ASP A 350 21.54 1.45 -16.38
C ASP A 350 22.61 0.41 -16.06
N GLY A 351 22.53 -0.22 -14.89
CA GLY A 351 23.41 -1.30 -14.45
C GLY A 351 22.66 -2.54 -13.99
N PHE A 352 21.41 -2.73 -14.42
CA PHE A 352 20.62 -3.89 -13.99
C PHE A 352 21.16 -5.21 -14.54
N GLU A 353 21.94 -5.19 -15.63
CA GLU A 353 22.68 -6.34 -16.14
C GLU A 353 23.64 -6.93 -15.11
N ASP A 354 24.17 -6.13 -14.18
CA ASP A 354 25.01 -6.60 -13.08
C ASP A 354 24.26 -7.52 -12.09
N LEU A 355 22.93 -7.50 -12.12
CA LEU A 355 22.06 -8.31 -11.25
C LEU A 355 21.59 -9.60 -11.90
N GLU A 356 21.81 -9.78 -13.19
CA GLU A 356 21.45 -11.02 -13.91
C GLU A 356 22.14 -12.24 -13.30
N GLY A 357 21.38 -13.30 -13.11
CA GLY A 357 21.88 -14.55 -12.53
C GLY A 357 22.20 -14.48 -11.04
N THR A 358 21.94 -13.38 -10.36
CA THR A 358 22.08 -13.31 -8.89
C THR A 358 20.96 -14.10 -8.20
N ASP A 359 21.27 -14.66 -7.03
CA ASP A 359 20.29 -15.39 -6.23
C ASP A 359 19.09 -14.47 -5.87
N GLY A 360 17.89 -14.90 -6.24
CA GLY A 360 16.65 -14.20 -5.97
C GLY A 360 16.11 -13.33 -7.12
N ILE A 361 16.85 -13.23 -8.22
CA ILE A 361 16.37 -12.65 -9.48
C ILE A 361 16.06 -13.78 -10.46
N GLU A 362 14.84 -13.81 -10.98
CA GLU A 362 14.44 -14.72 -12.08
C GLU A 362 14.44 -14.00 -13.42
N SER A 363 14.05 -12.71 -13.45
CA SER A 363 14.07 -11.85 -14.62
C SER A 363 14.27 -10.39 -14.19
N ILE A 364 14.96 -9.60 -15.02
CA ILE A 364 15.21 -8.17 -14.81
C ILE A 364 15.31 -7.45 -16.16
N GLU A 365 14.32 -7.63 -17.02
CA GLU A 365 14.33 -7.20 -18.40
C GLU A 365 13.50 -5.93 -18.64
N ASP A 366 13.82 -5.19 -19.71
CA ASP A 366 13.04 -4.07 -20.22
C ASP A 366 12.75 -2.94 -19.22
N ASN A 367 13.53 -2.83 -18.15
CA ASN A 367 13.44 -1.69 -17.23
C ASN A 367 14.16 -0.49 -17.85
N GLU A 368 13.60 0.70 -17.64
CA GLU A 368 14.14 1.90 -18.22
C GLU A 368 14.17 3.09 -17.27
N ASP A 369 15.07 4.02 -17.50
CA ASP A 369 15.03 5.33 -16.88
C ASP A 369 13.99 6.20 -17.58
N LEU A 370 13.38 7.13 -16.84
CA LEU A 370 12.41 8.08 -17.40
C LEU A 370 13.04 8.91 -18.53
N LYS A 371 12.60 8.68 -19.75
CA LYS A 371 13.13 9.36 -20.94
C LYS A 371 12.55 10.74 -21.14
N ASP A 372 11.25 10.90 -20.92
CA ASP A 372 10.53 12.16 -21.11
C ASP A 372 9.79 12.58 -19.85
N PRO A 373 10.32 13.54 -19.08
CA PRO A 373 9.65 14.05 -17.88
C PRO A 373 8.37 14.84 -18.20
N ALA A 374 8.08 15.16 -19.45
CA ALA A 374 6.87 15.91 -19.83
C ALA A 374 5.58 15.12 -19.55
N VAL A 375 5.64 13.80 -19.39
CA VAL A 375 4.51 12.97 -18.97
C VAL A 375 3.95 13.41 -17.62
N PHE A 376 4.74 14.06 -16.78
CA PHE A 376 4.34 14.57 -15.48
C PHE A 376 3.86 16.02 -15.48
N LYS A 377 3.85 16.70 -16.63
CA LYS A 377 3.38 18.08 -16.73
C LYS A 377 1.92 18.18 -16.27
N GLY A 378 1.65 19.01 -15.26
CA GLY A 378 0.34 19.14 -14.64
C GLY A 378 -0.08 17.97 -13.79
N ARG A 379 0.79 16.96 -13.57
CA ARG A 379 0.53 15.75 -12.77
C ARG A 379 1.21 15.81 -11.39
N LEU A 380 2.43 16.31 -11.32
CA LEU A 380 3.14 16.50 -10.05
C LEU A 380 2.83 17.86 -9.44
N ASN A 381 2.71 17.89 -8.10
CA ASN A 381 2.65 19.15 -7.37
C ASN A 381 4.03 19.85 -7.45
N PRO A 382 4.12 21.06 -8.02
CA PRO A 382 5.39 21.72 -8.27
C PRO A 382 6.13 22.12 -7.00
N GLN A 383 5.41 22.59 -5.98
CA GLN A 383 6.01 23.01 -4.72
C GLN A 383 6.54 21.80 -3.95
N PHE A 384 5.77 20.70 -3.91
CA PHE A 384 6.20 19.47 -3.26
C PHE A 384 7.43 18.88 -3.93
N LEU A 385 7.44 18.82 -5.25
CA LEU A 385 8.59 18.34 -6.02
C LEU A 385 9.82 19.21 -5.74
N ASN A 386 9.69 20.54 -5.79
CA ASN A 386 10.82 21.43 -5.54
C ASN A 386 11.39 21.22 -4.13
N ASN A 387 10.53 21.09 -3.12
CA ASN A 387 10.95 20.79 -1.77
C ASN A 387 11.69 19.43 -1.70
N PHE A 388 11.17 18.41 -2.34
CA PHE A 388 11.81 17.11 -2.38
C PHE A 388 13.18 17.16 -3.07
N LEU A 389 13.30 17.81 -4.21
CA LEU A 389 14.55 17.92 -4.97
C LEU A 389 15.60 18.77 -4.26
N THR A 390 15.20 19.71 -3.40
CA THR A 390 16.11 20.57 -2.61
C THR A 390 16.42 19.99 -1.23
N MET A 391 15.76 18.91 -0.81
CA MET A 391 16.07 18.25 0.44
C MET A 391 17.56 17.93 0.52
N LYS A 392 18.18 18.34 1.62
CA LYS A 392 19.51 17.90 1.98
C LYS A 392 19.40 16.52 2.63
N TYR A 393 20.04 15.54 2.07
CA TYR A 393 20.08 14.19 2.65
C TYR A 393 21.48 13.92 3.23
N SER A 394 21.58 13.22 4.35
CA SER A 394 22.84 13.07 5.08
C SER A 394 23.87 12.24 4.34
N GLU A 395 23.46 11.46 3.37
CA GLU A 395 24.33 10.57 2.64
C GLU A 395 24.89 11.18 1.37
N SER A 396 25.94 10.60 0.87
CA SER A 396 26.76 11.13 -0.19
C SER A 396 26.14 11.07 -1.58
N THR A 397 25.07 10.33 -1.76
CA THR A 397 24.51 10.13 -3.10
C THR A 397 23.76 11.36 -3.59
N LYS A 398 24.28 11.92 -4.64
CA LYS A 398 23.67 13.08 -5.32
C LYS A 398 22.67 12.59 -6.35
N LEU A 399 21.52 13.24 -6.39
CA LEU A 399 20.63 13.09 -7.55
C LEU A 399 21.29 13.69 -8.80
N ASP A 400 20.99 13.10 -9.94
CA ASP A 400 21.42 13.65 -11.23
C ASP A 400 20.85 15.04 -11.44
N GLU A 401 21.73 16.04 -11.57
CA GLU A 401 21.34 17.44 -11.69
C GLU A 401 20.57 17.71 -12.99
N GLY A 402 20.96 17.06 -14.09
CA GLY A 402 20.29 17.20 -15.38
C GLY A 402 18.85 16.67 -15.32
N LYS A 403 18.64 15.49 -14.74
CA LYS A 403 17.31 14.92 -14.53
C LYS A 403 16.45 15.76 -13.59
N CYS A 404 17.01 16.24 -12.49
CA CYS A 404 16.33 17.16 -11.57
C CYS A 404 15.89 18.44 -12.25
N ASN A 405 16.77 19.05 -13.03
CA ASN A 405 16.47 20.28 -13.78
C ASN A 405 15.53 20.01 -14.95
N GLY A 406 15.56 18.83 -15.55
CA GLY A 406 14.56 18.39 -16.52
C GLY A 406 13.14 18.43 -15.94
N LEU A 407 12.93 17.85 -14.76
CA LEU A 407 11.64 17.93 -14.06
C LEU A 407 11.26 19.35 -13.67
N ARG A 408 12.20 20.15 -13.15
CA ARG A 408 11.94 21.55 -12.82
C ARG A 408 11.49 22.34 -14.04
N SER A 409 12.17 22.17 -15.16
CA SER A 409 11.83 22.84 -16.42
C SER A 409 10.42 22.50 -16.89
N VAL A 410 10.05 21.24 -16.85
CA VAL A 410 8.70 20.77 -17.22
C VAL A 410 7.61 21.44 -16.39
N LEU A 411 7.88 21.64 -15.10
CA LEU A 411 6.93 22.24 -14.17
C LEU A 411 7.05 23.76 -14.05
N GLY A 412 7.92 24.39 -14.84
CA GLY A 412 8.15 25.85 -14.79
C GLY A 412 8.82 26.31 -13.48
N LEU A 413 9.58 25.45 -12.82
CA LEU A 413 10.30 25.77 -11.60
C LEU A 413 11.69 26.35 -11.93
N PRO A 414 12.25 27.20 -11.05
CA PRO A 414 13.61 27.71 -11.22
C PRO A 414 14.61 26.54 -11.24
N LEU A 415 15.55 26.60 -12.19
CA LEU A 415 16.67 25.66 -12.23
C LEU A 415 17.60 25.94 -11.06
N GLN A 416 18.15 24.88 -10.51
CA GLN A 416 19.05 24.93 -9.37
C GLN A 416 20.28 24.07 -9.66
N GLY A 417 21.41 24.48 -9.07
CA GLY A 417 22.64 23.70 -9.10
C GLY A 417 22.58 22.45 -8.22
N THR A 418 23.69 21.81 -8.06
CA THR A 418 23.86 20.54 -7.35
C THR A 418 23.11 20.50 -6.02
N ILE A 419 22.25 19.51 -5.86
CA ILE A 419 21.50 19.27 -4.64
C ILE A 419 22.45 18.78 -3.57
N THR A 420 22.53 19.51 -2.46
CA THR A 420 23.40 19.20 -1.37
C THR A 420 22.75 18.23 -0.36
N THR A 421 23.55 17.54 0.35
CA THR A 421 23.40 16.22 0.93
C THR A 421 22.91 16.15 2.37
N LYS A 422 22.33 17.14 2.98
CA LYS A 422 21.76 16.98 4.32
C LYS A 422 20.31 17.42 4.32
N CYS A 423 19.44 16.57 4.81
CA CYS A 423 18.04 16.85 4.96
C CYS A 423 17.70 16.98 6.44
N ASP A 424 17.10 18.09 6.81
CA ASP A 424 16.25 18.09 7.98
C ASP A 424 14.94 17.43 7.54
N MET A 425 14.74 16.19 7.95
CA MET A 425 13.59 15.40 7.56
C MET A 425 12.32 16.02 8.10
N PHE A 426 11.41 16.27 7.23
CA PHE A 426 10.05 16.65 7.57
C PHE A 426 9.07 16.02 6.59
N CYS A 427 7.87 15.89 7.03
CA CYS A 427 6.80 15.31 6.26
C CYS A 427 5.78 16.38 5.89
N ASN A 428 5.61 16.61 4.62
CA ASN A 428 4.56 17.45 4.08
C ASN A 428 3.40 16.58 3.60
N ARG A 429 2.21 17.12 3.62
CA ARG A 429 1.07 16.48 2.96
C ARG A 429 1.17 16.69 1.46
N TYR A 430 1.13 15.59 0.70
CA TYR A 430 0.90 15.68 -0.73
C TYR A 430 -0.60 15.91 -0.99
N PRO A 431 -0.99 16.91 -1.79
CA PRO A 431 -2.41 17.13 -2.07
C PRO A 431 -3.03 15.91 -2.74
N LEU A 432 -4.15 15.42 -2.20
CA LEU A 432 -4.82 14.24 -2.75
C LEU A 432 -5.20 14.42 -4.21
N GLU A 433 -5.69 15.60 -4.57
CA GLU A 433 -6.03 15.92 -5.97
C GLU A 433 -4.85 15.74 -6.92
N ASP A 434 -3.65 16.09 -6.48
CA ASP A 434 -2.45 15.91 -7.30
C ASP A 434 -2.00 14.45 -7.32
N ALA A 435 -2.20 13.70 -6.23
CA ALA A 435 -1.94 12.27 -6.22
C ALA A 435 -2.86 11.52 -7.20
N LEU A 436 -4.13 11.88 -7.26
CA LEU A 436 -5.08 11.25 -8.17
C LEU A 436 -4.82 11.59 -9.65
N LYS A 437 -4.14 12.71 -9.97
CA LYS A 437 -3.69 13.01 -11.33
C LYS A 437 -2.59 12.07 -11.84
N LEU A 438 -2.00 11.27 -10.97
CA LEU A 438 -1.00 10.27 -11.37
C LEU A 438 -1.62 9.07 -12.11
N PHE A 439 -2.91 8.84 -11.97
CA PHE A 439 -3.63 7.90 -12.85
C PHE A 439 -3.61 8.41 -14.29
N GLY A 440 -3.19 7.56 -15.23
CA GLY A 440 -3.06 7.90 -16.64
C GLY A 440 -1.90 8.86 -16.97
N ALA A 441 -0.91 9.01 -16.08
CA ALA A 441 0.23 9.88 -16.35
C ALA A 441 1.09 9.37 -17.51
N MET A 442 1.28 8.08 -17.62
CA MET A 442 2.07 7.44 -18.66
C MET A 442 1.30 6.26 -19.26
N ALA A 443 1.12 6.25 -20.56
CA ALA A 443 0.42 5.16 -21.25
C ALA A 443 1.20 3.85 -21.14
N GLY A 444 0.55 2.79 -20.67
CA GLY A 444 1.12 1.46 -20.54
C GLY A 444 2.06 1.26 -19.35
N LYS A 445 2.47 2.30 -18.65
CA LYS A 445 3.34 2.24 -17.48
C LYS A 445 2.74 3.03 -16.32
N GLY A 446 2.93 2.52 -15.10
CA GLY A 446 2.33 3.13 -13.92
C GLY A 446 0.80 3.00 -13.88
N ALA A 447 0.16 3.71 -12.96
CA ALA A 447 -1.29 3.70 -12.80
C ALA A 447 -1.98 4.30 -14.04
N GLN A 448 -2.85 3.51 -14.64
CA GLN A 448 -3.60 3.84 -15.85
C GLN A 448 -4.91 4.54 -15.52
N GLU A 449 -5.52 5.21 -16.50
CA GLU A 449 -6.85 5.78 -16.33
C GLU A 449 -7.86 4.73 -15.87
N ILE A 450 -8.68 5.11 -14.89
CA ILE A 450 -9.81 4.30 -14.44
C ILE A 450 -11.04 4.76 -15.21
N LYS A 451 -11.58 3.87 -16.02
CA LYS A 451 -12.77 4.12 -16.85
C LYS A 451 -14.06 3.82 -16.11
#